data_a634ee49d3b87ccd9a1655d7548cb263
#
_entry.id   a634ee49d3b87ccd9a1655d7548cb263
#
_cell.length_a   1.000
_cell.length_b   1.000
_cell.length_c   1.000
_cell.angle_alpha   90.00
_cell.angle_beta   90.00
_cell.angle_gamma   90.00
#
_symmetry.space_group_name_H-M   'P 1'
#
loop_
_entity.id
_entity.type
_entity.pdbx_description
1 polymer ?
#
loop_
_entity_poly.entity_id
_entity_poly.type
_entity_poly.pdbx_seq_one_letter_code
_entity_poly.pdbx_strand_id
1 'polypeptide(L)'
;VLLALFCLSLANVPSTFAADSPAPPLSALTFRMAGDDLRTRIVVMFDREPKLSTRLFGNPHRLVIDLPETRFGFDEKSLEARGLVSHVRYGLAGKGCSRLILTLRGPFDVENLRVLKNENASGYRLVADIVATSDRKFAEKLKEQKGKTGSTERTRQQVAGSALPGDGKPRPFTVMIDPGHGGIDSGAESLSGIKEKNLTLAFGKELRDRLSHERNIKVLMTREDDTFLRLAERVRLARQHEADLFISIHADTINQHDIRGATVYTISDKASDAVARAMAERENKSDSLAGALPEEQPEVTDILLDLTRRETHTFSLSFAEKVIGELQGQVNLINNPHRFAGFQVLRAPDVPSVLIEIGYLSNPEDEKLISNPEWRKKLADRIALAVKAFAARKRPSNLSGG
;
A
#
# COMPACT_ATOMS: atom_id res chain seq x y z
N VAL A 1 10.83 61.64 -84.25
CA VAL A 1 10.15 60.52 -83.68
C VAL A 1 11.19 59.81 -82.78
N LEU A 2 11.12 60.05 -81.43
CA LEU A 2 11.99 59.41 -80.48
C LEU A 2 11.14 58.48 -79.65
N LEU A 3 11.44 57.19 -79.66
CA LEU A 3 10.81 56.12 -78.84
C LEU A 3 11.60 56.03 -77.55
N ALA A 4 10.98 56.31 -76.37
CA ALA A 4 11.56 56.15 -75.09
C ALA A 4 11.20 54.74 -74.56
N LEU A 5 12.20 53.87 -74.31
CA LEU A 5 12.07 52.58 -73.70
C LEU A 5 12.09 52.73 -72.19
N PHE A 6 10.99 52.36 -71.51
CA PHE A 6 10.87 52.38 -70.09
C PHE A 6 11.20 51.00 -69.55
N CYS A 7 12.41 50.82 -68.95
CA CYS A 7 12.80 49.59 -68.26
C CYS A 7 12.18 49.53 -66.88
N LEU A 8 11.24 48.60 -66.69
CA LEU A 8 10.66 48.26 -65.35
C LEU A 8 11.60 47.30 -64.61
N SER A 9 12.30 47.83 -63.64
CA SER A 9 13.13 46.98 -62.73
C SER A 9 12.24 46.34 -61.63
N LEU A 10 11.99 45.03 -61.72
CA LEU A 10 11.41 44.23 -60.60
C LEU A 10 12.42 44.16 -59.45
N ALA A 11 12.12 44.87 -58.37
CA ALA A 11 12.85 44.65 -57.09
C ALA A 11 12.44 43.32 -56.46
N ASN A 12 13.36 42.39 -56.44
CA ASN A 12 13.25 41.16 -55.69
C ASN A 12 13.31 41.52 -54.18
N VAL A 13 12.17 41.46 -53.47
CA VAL A 13 12.13 41.55 -52.02
C VAL A 13 12.48 40.16 -51.48
N PRO A 14 13.58 39.99 -50.74
CA PRO A 14 13.87 38.70 -50.08
C PRO A 14 12.81 38.47 -49.01
N SER A 15 12.01 37.40 -49.16
CA SER A 15 11.16 36.88 -48.10
C SER A 15 12.05 36.40 -46.94
N THR A 16 12.17 37.22 -45.90
CA THR A 16 12.76 36.80 -44.63
C THR A 16 11.84 35.75 -44.04
N PHE A 17 12.24 34.47 -44.17
CA PHE A 17 11.68 33.41 -43.32
C PHE A 17 11.97 33.83 -41.88
N ALA A 18 10.93 34.23 -41.15
CA ALA A 18 10.99 34.37 -39.71
C ALA A 18 11.37 33.00 -39.17
N ALA A 19 12.59 32.84 -38.70
CA ALA A 19 13.00 31.66 -37.94
C ALA A 19 12.04 31.57 -36.75
N ASP A 20 11.27 30.49 -36.69
CA ASP A 20 10.43 30.17 -35.54
C ASP A 20 11.33 30.20 -34.29
N SER A 21 11.18 31.24 -33.49
CA SER A 21 11.88 31.32 -32.20
C SER A 21 11.44 30.12 -31.37
N PRO A 22 12.35 29.32 -30.80
CA PRO A 22 11.97 28.18 -30.01
C PRO A 22 11.04 28.63 -28.88
N ALA A 23 9.89 27.96 -28.77
CA ALA A 23 8.92 28.28 -27.73
C ALA A 23 9.63 28.31 -26.36
N PRO A 24 9.30 29.28 -25.50
CA PRO A 24 9.98 29.38 -24.19
C PRO A 24 9.81 28.09 -23.39
N PRO A 25 10.80 27.70 -22.53
CA PRO A 25 10.70 26.51 -21.71
C PRO A 25 9.40 26.48 -20.91
N LEU A 26 8.84 25.28 -20.70
CA LEU A 26 7.70 25.06 -19.80
C LEU A 26 8.10 25.43 -18.37
N SER A 27 7.20 26.02 -17.58
CA SER A 27 7.48 26.31 -16.16
C SER A 27 6.64 25.40 -15.27
N ALA A 28 7.32 24.55 -14.48
CA ALA A 28 6.71 23.79 -13.40
C ALA A 28 6.80 24.61 -12.11
N LEU A 29 5.68 25.17 -11.67
CA LEU A 29 5.62 26.22 -10.65
C LEU A 29 5.68 25.67 -9.22
N THR A 30 4.90 24.62 -8.95
CA THR A 30 4.83 23.98 -7.63
C THR A 30 4.71 22.48 -7.76
N PHE A 31 5.21 21.78 -6.74
CA PHE A 31 5.06 20.35 -6.54
C PHE A 31 4.45 20.10 -5.17
N ARG A 32 3.47 19.22 -5.06
CA ARG A 32 2.86 18.84 -3.80
C ARG A 32 2.60 17.36 -3.76
N MET A 33 2.75 16.76 -2.58
CA MET A 33 2.39 15.38 -2.29
C MET A 33 1.48 15.32 -1.08
N ALA A 34 0.48 14.43 -1.12
CA ALA A 34 -0.41 14.14 -0.02
C ALA A 34 -0.76 12.64 -0.02
N GLY A 35 -1.05 12.07 1.13
CA GLY A 35 -1.41 10.67 1.29
C GLY A 35 -0.39 9.88 2.08
N ASP A 36 -0.53 8.54 2.04
CA ASP A 36 0.16 7.57 2.88
C ASP A 36 0.90 6.50 2.06
N ASP A 37 1.42 5.46 2.75
CA ASP A 37 2.13 4.33 2.13
C ASP A 37 1.22 3.39 1.31
N LEU A 38 -0.08 3.63 1.24
CA LEU A 38 -1.02 2.90 0.38
C LEU A 38 -1.40 3.68 -0.86
N ARG A 39 -1.55 5.02 -0.72
CA ARG A 39 -1.91 5.92 -1.82
C ARG A 39 -1.26 7.29 -1.60
N THR A 40 -0.49 7.73 -2.55
CA THR A 40 0.13 9.06 -2.54
C THR A 40 -0.31 9.82 -3.79
N ARG A 41 -1.00 10.94 -3.61
CA ARG A 41 -1.34 11.87 -4.69
C ARG A 41 -0.23 12.86 -4.90
N ILE A 42 0.17 13.04 -6.15
CA ILE A 42 1.06 14.12 -6.58
C ILE A 42 0.28 15.16 -7.38
N VAL A 43 0.62 16.41 -7.18
CA VAL A 43 0.09 17.54 -7.95
C VAL A 43 1.26 18.42 -8.38
N VAL A 44 1.37 18.68 -9.70
CA VAL A 44 2.36 19.58 -10.27
C VAL A 44 1.65 20.69 -11.02
N MET A 45 1.93 21.95 -10.68
CA MET A 45 1.35 23.11 -11.36
C MET A 45 2.27 23.59 -12.49
N PHE A 46 1.69 23.91 -13.64
CA PHE A 46 2.39 24.41 -14.82
C PHE A 46 1.79 25.73 -15.31
N ASP A 47 2.63 26.56 -15.93
CA ASP A 47 2.21 27.82 -16.59
C ASP A 47 1.31 27.58 -17.82
N ARG A 48 1.50 26.45 -18.51
CA ARG A 48 0.72 26.02 -19.68
C ARG A 48 0.60 24.49 -19.72
N GLU A 49 -0.18 23.97 -20.66
CA GLU A 49 -0.44 22.53 -20.77
C GLU A 49 0.85 21.74 -21.06
N PRO A 50 1.28 20.82 -20.16
CA PRO A 50 2.45 19.99 -20.37
C PRO A 50 2.11 18.83 -21.33
N LYS A 51 2.90 18.65 -22.38
CA LYS A 51 2.94 17.39 -23.12
C LYS A 51 3.88 16.45 -22.37
N LEU A 52 3.37 15.34 -21.86
CA LEU A 52 4.16 14.44 -21.02
C LEU A 52 4.02 12.98 -21.44
N SER A 53 4.99 12.18 -21.07
CA SER A 53 4.91 10.73 -21.10
C SER A 53 5.42 10.14 -19.80
N THR A 54 4.94 8.95 -19.44
CA THR A 54 5.32 8.28 -18.20
C THR A 54 5.93 6.92 -18.49
N ARG A 55 6.91 6.53 -17.66
CA ARG A 55 7.55 5.21 -17.71
C ARG A 55 7.78 4.69 -16.31
N LEU A 56 7.57 3.37 -16.15
CA LEU A 56 7.80 2.64 -14.92
C LEU A 56 9.16 1.94 -14.99
N PHE A 57 9.88 1.91 -13.86
CA PHE A 57 11.14 1.16 -13.72
C PHE A 57 11.12 0.39 -12.41
N GLY A 58 11.65 -0.83 -12.44
CA GLY A 58 11.94 -1.62 -11.24
C GLY A 58 13.41 -1.47 -10.80
N ASN A 59 13.69 -1.85 -9.54
CA ASN A 59 15.04 -1.94 -8.96
C ASN A 59 15.93 -0.68 -9.11
N PRO A 60 15.68 0.41 -8.38
CA PRO A 60 14.54 0.64 -7.51
C PRO A 60 13.27 0.99 -8.29
N HIS A 61 12.11 0.87 -7.64
CA HIS A 61 10.83 1.25 -8.23
C HIS A 61 10.80 2.76 -8.48
N ARG A 62 10.52 3.16 -9.73
CA ARG A 62 10.51 4.57 -10.12
C ARG A 62 9.40 4.87 -11.12
N LEU A 63 8.70 5.95 -10.89
CA LEU A 63 7.87 6.61 -11.89
C LEU A 63 8.71 7.73 -12.51
N VAL A 64 8.87 7.67 -13.82
CA VAL A 64 9.57 8.69 -14.62
C VAL A 64 8.55 9.42 -15.45
N ILE A 65 8.52 10.74 -15.34
CA ILE A 65 7.67 11.64 -16.12
C ILE A 65 8.59 12.47 -17.00
N ASP A 66 8.53 12.21 -18.31
CA ASP A 66 9.26 12.99 -19.32
C ASP A 66 8.40 14.22 -19.73
N LEU A 67 9.04 15.37 -19.76
CA LEU A 67 8.45 16.69 -20.05
C LEU A 67 9.24 17.38 -21.17
N PRO A 68 8.68 18.32 -21.92
CA PRO A 68 9.46 19.27 -22.73
C PRO A 68 10.49 19.97 -21.86
N GLU A 69 11.40 20.72 -22.45
CA GLU A 69 12.32 21.56 -21.68
C GLU A 69 11.55 22.41 -20.66
N THR A 70 11.83 22.17 -19.37
CA THR A 70 11.05 22.68 -18.23
C THR A 70 11.96 23.35 -17.23
N ARG A 71 11.58 24.53 -16.77
CA ARG A 71 12.13 25.20 -15.58
C ARG A 71 11.33 24.79 -14.37
N PHE A 72 12.03 24.27 -13.35
CA PHE A 72 11.41 23.80 -12.10
C PHE A 72 11.58 24.86 -11.02
N GLY A 73 10.45 25.36 -10.49
CA GLY A 73 10.39 26.30 -9.37
C GLY A 73 9.89 25.67 -8.09
N PHE A 74 10.28 24.41 -7.81
CA PHE A 74 9.81 23.66 -6.65
C PHE A 74 10.47 24.15 -5.36
N ASP A 75 9.68 24.24 -4.29
CA ASP A 75 10.17 24.43 -2.94
C ASP A 75 10.80 23.12 -2.43
N GLU A 76 11.99 23.18 -1.84
CA GLU A 76 12.71 22.00 -1.31
C GLU A 76 11.88 21.21 -0.30
N LYS A 77 11.11 21.88 0.57
CA LYS A 77 10.22 21.22 1.53
C LYS A 77 9.13 20.39 0.87
N SER A 78 8.69 20.80 -0.31
CA SER A 78 7.68 20.07 -1.07
C SER A 78 8.19 18.75 -1.67
N LEU A 79 9.51 18.54 -1.68
CA LEU A 79 10.20 17.38 -2.23
C LEU A 79 10.55 16.34 -1.15
N GLU A 80 10.30 16.65 0.12
CA GLU A 80 10.52 15.70 1.22
C GLU A 80 9.70 14.42 1.01
N ALA A 81 10.32 13.29 1.40
CA ALA A 81 9.69 11.97 1.28
C ALA A 81 8.30 11.94 1.95
N ARG A 82 7.30 11.43 1.22
CA ARG A 82 5.94 11.30 1.75
C ARG A 82 5.25 10.05 1.20
N GLY A 83 4.60 9.31 2.08
CA GLY A 83 3.86 8.10 1.72
C GLY A 83 4.72 7.13 0.91
N LEU A 84 4.23 6.71 -0.24
CA LEU A 84 4.94 5.82 -1.16
C LEU A 84 6.19 6.42 -1.78
N VAL A 85 6.32 7.76 -1.84
CA VAL A 85 7.46 8.42 -2.48
C VAL A 85 8.60 8.59 -1.47
N SER A 86 9.74 7.96 -1.75
CA SER A 86 10.95 8.06 -0.91
C SER A 86 11.89 9.18 -1.36
N HIS A 87 11.94 9.48 -2.67
CA HIS A 87 12.77 10.56 -3.20
C HIS A 87 12.14 11.16 -4.46
N VAL A 88 12.32 12.47 -4.63
CA VAL A 88 11.97 13.21 -5.84
C VAL A 88 13.23 13.79 -6.46
N ARG A 89 13.42 13.62 -7.76
CA ARG A 89 14.49 14.21 -8.54
C ARG A 89 13.94 14.78 -9.82
N TYR A 90 14.50 15.89 -10.27
CA TYR A 90 14.09 16.53 -11.52
C TYR A 90 15.27 17.28 -12.17
N GLY A 91 15.14 17.55 -13.46
CA GLY A 91 16.17 18.31 -14.19
C GLY A 91 16.10 18.05 -15.70
N LEU A 92 17.05 18.63 -16.41
CA LEU A 92 17.26 18.36 -17.84
C LEU A 92 17.72 16.92 -18.04
N ALA A 93 17.08 16.23 -18.97
CA ALA A 93 17.41 14.85 -19.34
C ALA A 93 18.10 14.75 -20.72
N GLY A 94 18.14 15.86 -21.44
CA GLY A 94 18.73 16.01 -22.76
C GLY A 94 18.28 17.31 -23.41
N LYS A 95 18.74 17.58 -24.63
CA LYS A 95 18.36 18.82 -25.36
C LYS A 95 16.84 18.83 -25.60
N GLY A 96 16.16 19.85 -25.09
CA GLY A 96 14.72 20.04 -25.24
C GLY A 96 13.85 19.09 -24.39
N CYS A 97 14.44 18.33 -23.46
CA CYS A 97 13.73 17.36 -22.64
C CYS A 97 14.11 17.48 -21.16
N SER A 98 13.12 17.54 -20.29
CA SER A 98 13.25 17.51 -18.84
C SER A 98 12.57 16.30 -18.26
N ARG A 99 12.96 15.93 -17.06
CA ARG A 99 12.47 14.73 -16.39
C ARG A 99 12.20 14.98 -14.93
N LEU A 100 11.04 14.46 -14.45
CA LEU A 100 10.70 14.34 -13.05
C LEU A 100 10.71 12.84 -12.70
N ILE A 101 11.45 12.45 -11.67
CA ILE A 101 11.65 11.06 -11.24
C ILE A 101 11.18 10.94 -9.80
N LEU A 102 10.20 10.08 -9.56
CA LEU A 102 9.75 9.69 -8.24
C LEU A 102 10.28 8.29 -7.95
N THR A 103 11.06 8.14 -6.87
CA THR A 103 11.50 6.84 -6.37
C THR A 103 10.52 6.37 -5.31
N LEU A 104 10.04 5.14 -5.42
CA LEU A 104 8.99 4.58 -4.60
C LEU A 104 9.54 3.53 -3.63
N ARG A 105 8.87 3.38 -2.47
CA ARG A 105 9.24 2.42 -1.41
C ARG A 105 8.94 0.96 -1.79
N GLY A 106 8.14 0.73 -2.81
CA GLY A 106 7.74 -0.62 -3.27
C GLY A 106 7.02 -0.59 -4.61
N PRO A 107 6.49 -1.72 -5.05
CA PRO A 107 5.72 -1.83 -6.28
C PRO A 107 4.47 -0.96 -6.22
N PHE A 108 4.16 -0.30 -7.32
CA PHE A 108 3.11 0.70 -7.41
C PHE A 108 2.35 0.63 -8.73
N ASP A 109 1.18 1.23 -8.72
CA ASP A 109 0.40 1.58 -9.90
C ASP A 109 0.22 3.10 -9.99
N VAL A 110 -0.11 3.59 -11.17
CA VAL A 110 -0.44 4.99 -11.39
C VAL A 110 -1.89 5.07 -11.86
N GLU A 111 -2.73 5.64 -11.02
CA GLU A 111 -4.13 5.87 -11.28
C GLU A 111 -4.39 7.36 -11.49
N ASN A 112 -5.51 7.70 -12.13
CA ASN A 112 -5.96 9.08 -12.28
C ASN A 112 -4.91 10.06 -12.83
N LEU A 113 -3.98 9.61 -13.68
CA LEU A 113 -3.02 10.50 -14.33
C LEU A 113 -3.75 11.44 -15.31
N ARG A 114 -3.88 12.70 -14.93
CA ARG A 114 -4.63 13.70 -15.72
C ARG A 114 -3.92 15.04 -15.72
N VAL A 115 -3.98 15.73 -16.86
CA VAL A 115 -3.63 17.14 -16.98
C VAL A 115 -4.95 17.90 -17.04
N LEU A 116 -5.15 18.81 -16.10
CA LEU A 116 -6.37 19.59 -15.93
C LEU A 116 -6.05 21.09 -16.04
N LYS A 117 -6.89 21.85 -16.73
CA LYS A 117 -6.83 23.31 -16.68
C LYS A 117 -7.29 23.80 -15.30
N ASN A 118 -6.63 24.82 -14.78
CA ASN A 118 -7.07 25.42 -13.53
C ASN A 118 -8.35 26.22 -13.72
N GLU A 119 -9.31 26.08 -12.81
CA GLU A 119 -10.60 26.77 -12.90
C GLU A 119 -10.52 28.23 -12.46
N ASN A 120 -9.72 28.51 -11.40
CA ASN A 120 -9.66 29.84 -10.75
C ASN A 120 -8.30 30.53 -10.90
N ALA A 121 -7.42 30.02 -11.74
CA ALA A 121 -6.08 30.58 -11.99
C ALA A 121 -5.60 30.23 -13.40
N SER A 122 -4.64 30.99 -13.91
CA SER A 122 -3.96 30.64 -15.18
C SER A 122 -3.13 29.38 -15.00
N GLY A 123 -2.98 28.59 -16.08
CA GLY A 123 -2.12 27.40 -16.10
C GLY A 123 -2.88 26.08 -15.95
N TYR A 124 -2.09 25.01 -15.76
CA TYR A 124 -2.54 23.62 -15.73
C TYR A 124 -1.98 22.88 -14.52
N ARG A 125 -2.64 21.82 -14.13
CA ARG A 125 -2.16 20.90 -13.07
C ARG A 125 -2.09 19.49 -13.61
N LEU A 126 -0.96 18.83 -13.41
CA LEU A 126 -0.84 17.38 -13.47
C LEU A 126 -1.26 16.82 -12.13
N VAL A 127 -2.18 15.87 -12.14
CA VAL A 127 -2.59 15.10 -10.96
C VAL A 127 -2.34 13.62 -11.26
N ALA A 128 -1.73 12.91 -10.32
CA ALA A 128 -1.58 11.46 -10.41
C ALA A 128 -1.70 10.85 -9.02
N ASP A 129 -2.39 9.71 -8.94
CA ASP A 129 -2.47 8.87 -7.74
C ASP A 129 -1.50 7.71 -7.91
N ILE A 130 -0.52 7.63 -7.02
CA ILE A 130 0.40 6.50 -6.92
C ILE A 130 -0.18 5.56 -5.86
N VAL A 131 -0.44 4.31 -6.22
CA VAL A 131 -1.11 3.33 -5.36
C VAL A 131 -0.22 2.12 -5.17
N ALA A 132 -0.07 1.65 -3.92
CA ALA A 132 0.65 0.42 -3.64
C ALA A 132 0.00 -0.77 -4.35
N THR A 133 0.81 -1.63 -4.97
CA THR A 133 0.33 -2.82 -5.66
C THR A 133 1.20 -4.03 -5.31
N SER A 134 0.90 -5.21 -5.87
CA SER A 134 1.73 -6.39 -5.67
C SER A 134 2.94 -6.42 -6.62
N ASP A 135 3.99 -7.14 -6.22
CA ASP A 135 5.17 -7.39 -7.07
C ASP A 135 4.77 -8.00 -8.42
N ARG A 136 3.79 -8.93 -8.42
CA ARG A 136 3.29 -9.57 -9.63
C ARG A 136 2.62 -8.57 -10.58
N LYS A 137 1.66 -7.79 -10.08
CA LYS A 137 0.94 -6.79 -10.90
C LYS A 137 1.90 -5.73 -11.46
N PHE A 138 2.88 -5.30 -10.67
CA PHE A 138 3.90 -4.37 -11.14
C PHE A 138 4.77 -4.98 -12.25
N ALA A 139 5.21 -6.24 -12.09
CA ALA A 139 6.00 -6.95 -13.10
C ALA A 139 5.22 -7.14 -14.41
N GLU A 140 3.91 -7.42 -14.34
CA GLU A 140 3.03 -7.49 -15.51
C GLU A 140 2.98 -6.15 -16.25
N LYS A 141 2.79 -5.02 -15.55
CA LYS A 141 2.81 -3.68 -16.16
C LYS A 141 4.14 -3.31 -16.80
N LEU A 142 5.26 -3.71 -16.19
CA LEU A 142 6.58 -3.52 -16.80
C LEU A 142 6.74 -4.31 -18.12
N LYS A 143 6.17 -5.53 -18.19
CA LYS A 143 6.15 -6.33 -19.44
C LYS A 143 5.30 -5.68 -20.50
N GLU A 144 4.10 -5.22 -20.17
CA GLU A 144 3.19 -4.52 -21.08
C GLU A 144 3.83 -3.22 -21.62
N GLN A 145 4.51 -2.45 -20.79
CA GLN A 145 5.24 -1.26 -21.21
C GLN A 145 6.33 -1.59 -22.23
N LYS A 146 7.13 -2.66 -22.00
CA LYS A 146 8.16 -3.11 -22.94
C LYS A 146 7.57 -3.56 -24.27
N GLY A 147 6.41 -4.23 -24.27
CA GLY A 147 5.70 -4.63 -25.48
C GLY A 147 5.25 -3.44 -26.33
N LYS A 148 4.77 -2.36 -25.70
CA LYS A 148 4.33 -1.12 -26.40
C LYS A 148 5.51 -0.33 -26.98
N THR A 149 6.69 -0.39 -26.39
CA THR A 149 7.89 0.33 -26.87
C THR A 149 8.60 -0.44 -28.00
N GLY A 150 8.38 -1.74 -28.13
CA GLY A 150 8.97 -2.59 -29.20
C GLY A 150 8.13 -2.68 -30.48
N SER A 151 6.95 -2.04 -30.56
CA SER A 151 6.02 -2.19 -31.68
C SER A 151 5.91 -0.96 -32.58
N THR A 152 7.03 -0.31 -32.95
CA THR A 152 7.02 0.67 -34.03
C THR A 152 7.15 0.00 -35.42
N GLU A 153 7.37 -1.31 -35.48
CA GLU A 153 7.30 -2.10 -36.72
C GLU A 153 6.89 -3.54 -36.40
N ARG A 154 5.59 -3.83 -36.48
CA ARG A 154 5.00 -5.06 -37.05
C ARG A 154 3.50 -5.14 -36.76
N THR A 155 2.72 -4.80 -37.80
CA THR A 155 1.47 -5.38 -38.28
C THR A 155 0.48 -5.98 -37.26
N ARG A 156 -0.72 -5.34 -37.26
CA ARG A 156 -2.00 -5.91 -36.81
C ARG A 156 -2.12 -7.38 -37.20
N GLN A 157 -2.10 -8.28 -36.23
CA GLN A 157 -2.88 -9.54 -36.29
C GLN A 157 -3.00 -10.15 -34.88
N GLN A 158 -4.26 -10.43 -34.52
CA GLN A 158 -4.70 -11.34 -33.47
C GLN A 158 -4.44 -10.93 -32.00
N VAL A 159 -5.41 -10.19 -31.45
CA VAL A 159 -5.72 -10.25 -30.01
C VAL A 159 -6.95 -11.15 -29.88
N ALA A 160 -6.72 -12.42 -29.68
CA ALA A 160 -7.67 -13.35 -29.10
C ALA A 160 -6.93 -14.10 -27.98
N GLY A 161 -7.38 -13.89 -26.73
CA GLY A 161 -7.22 -14.82 -25.64
C GLY A 161 -5.81 -15.30 -25.32
N SER A 162 -4.97 -14.50 -24.69
CA SER A 162 -3.79 -15.00 -23.98
C SER A 162 -4.05 -14.90 -22.48
N ALA A 163 -4.69 -15.92 -21.93
CA ALA A 163 -4.45 -16.32 -20.57
C ALA A 163 -2.93 -16.57 -20.46
N LEU A 164 -2.24 -15.85 -19.57
CA LEU A 164 -0.82 -16.09 -19.28
C LEU A 164 -0.66 -17.56 -18.86
N PRO A 165 0.37 -18.28 -19.33
CA PRO A 165 0.69 -19.57 -18.78
C PRO A 165 1.25 -19.35 -17.37
N GLY A 166 0.39 -19.38 -16.39
CA GLY A 166 0.76 -19.87 -15.07
C GLY A 166 1.13 -21.32 -15.29
N ASP A 167 2.18 -21.78 -14.70
CA ASP A 167 2.65 -23.17 -14.68
C ASP A 167 1.63 -24.13 -14.01
N GLY A 168 0.34 -23.82 -14.06
CA GLY A 168 -0.79 -24.66 -13.67
C GLY A 168 -0.82 -25.10 -12.19
N LYS A 169 0.19 -24.76 -11.41
CA LYS A 169 0.22 -25.07 -9.98
C LYS A 169 -0.47 -23.95 -9.20
N PRO A 170 -1.48 -24.28 -8.40
CA PRO A 170 -2.13 -23.31 -7.54
C PRO A 170 -1.08 -22.71 -6.59
N ARG A 171 -0.97 -21.38 -6.52
CA ARG A 171 -0.07 -20.70 -5.59
C ARG A 171 -0.39 -21.12 -4.14
N PRO A 172 0.60 -21.19 -3.24
CA PRO A 172 0.35 -21.45 -1.83
C PRO A 172 -0.53 -20.35 -1.22
N PHE A 173 -1.37 -20.72 -0.25
CA PHE A 173 -2.12 -19.75 0.55
C PHE A 173 -1.14 -18.93 1.38
N THR A 174 -1.12 -17.61 1.17
CA THR A 174 -0.12 -16.72 1.81
C THR A 174 -0.71 -16.08 3.05
N VAL A 175 -0.08 -16.31 4.20
CA VAL A 175 -0.42 -15.68 5.49
C VAL A 175 0.66 -14.65 5.81
N MET A 176 0.25 -13.42 6.10
CA MET A 176 1.11 -12.38 6.66
C MET A 176 0.82 -12.26 8.15
N ILE A 177 1.79 -12.59 8.98
CA ILE A 177 1.76 -12.38 10.44
C ILE A 177 2.39 -11.01 10.72
N ASP A 178 1.70 -10.20 11.50
CA ASP A 178 2.13 -8.86 11.90
C ASP A 178 2.33 -8.81 13.42
N PRO A 179 3.54 -8.99 13.94
CA PRO A 179 3.83 -8.73 15.34
C PRO A 179 3.67 -7.22 15.61
N GLY A 180 2.68 -6.83 16.40
CA GLY A 180 2.42 -5.43 16.76
C GLY A 180 3.65 -4.74 17.36
N HIS A 181 3.73 -3.42 17.25
CA HIS A 181 4.80 -2.57 17.78
C HIS A 181 6.19 -2.89 17.20
N GLY A 182 7.27 -2.48 17.91
CA GLY A 182 8.67 -2.74 17.54
C GLY A 182 9.54 -1.49 17.55
N GLY A 183 10.84 -1.66 17.72
CA GLY A 183 11.80 -0.56 17.75
C GLY A 183 11.50 0.46 18.85
N ILE A 184 11.26 1.70 18.45
CA ILE A 184 10.92 2.82 19.36
C ILE A 184 9.52 2.69 19.99
N ASP A 185 8.63 1.92 19.38
CA ASP A 185 7.30 1.64 19.90
C ASP A 185 7.34 0.36 20.75
N SER A 186 7.30 0.51 22.06
CA SER A 186 7.30 -0.62 22.99
C SER A 186 5.96 -1.35 23.07
N GLY A 187 4.87 -0.72 22.60
CA GLY A 187 3.51 -1.13 22.93
C GLY A 187 3.23 -0.95 24.42
N ALA A 188 2.27 -1.70 24.92
CA ALA A 188 1.96 -1.77 26.34
C ALA A 188 3.13 -2.32 27.16
N GLU A 189 3.18 -1.91 28.43
CA GLU A 189 4.15 -2.42 29.40
C GLU A 189 3.39 -2.95 30.63
N SER A 190 3.72 -4.17 31.03
CA SER A 190 3.11 -4.80 32.19
C SER A 190 3.67 -4.20 33.49
N LEU A 191 3.02 -4.51 34.61
CA LEU A 191 3.51 -4.11 35.94
C LEU A 191 4.90 -4.68 36.27
N SER A 192 5.28 -5.81 35.69
CA SER A 192 6.61 -6.43 35.85
C SER A 192 7.66 -5.89 34.86
N GLY A 193 7.30 -4.92 33.99
CA GLY A 193 8.20 -4.31 32.99
C GLY A 193 8.34 -5.11 31.69
N ILE A 194 7.46 -6.06 31.43
CA ILE A 194 7.44 -6.81 30.15
C ILE A 194 6.82 -5.92 29.08
N LYS A 195 7.52 -5.76 27.96
CA LYS A 195 7.08 -4.94 26.82
C LYS A 195 6.34 -5.80 25.80
N GLU A 196 5.19 -5.32 25.36
CA GLU A 196 4.33 -5.97 24.37
C GLU A 196 5.08 -6.36 23.10
N LYS A 197 5.90 -5.47 22.53
CA LYS A 197 6.66 -5.72 21.30
C LYS A 197 7.50 -7.01 21.34
N ASN A 198 7.98 -7.42 22.51
CA ASN A 198 8.78 -8.63 22.68
C ASN A 198 7.91 -9.89 22.65
N LEU A 199 6.73 -9.81 23.27
CA LEU A 199 5.78 -10.92 23.33
C LEU A 199 5.11 -11.16 21.97
N THR A 200 4.72 -10.08 21.29
CA THR A 200 4.12 -10.17 19.95
C THR A 200 5.10 -10.74 18.93
N LEU A 201 6.39 -10.35 19.00
CA LEU A 201 7.44 -10.92 18.15
C LEU A 201 7.69 -12.40 18.46
N ALA A 202 7.78 -12.76 19.74
CA ALA A 202 7.98 -14.15 20.15
C ALA A 202 6.82 -15.03 19.68
N PHE A 203 5.58 -14.60 19.93
CA PHE A 203 4.39 -15.31 19.49
C PHE A 203 4.27 -15.39 17.97
N GLY A 204 4.55 -14.29 17.26
CA GLY A 204 4.54 -14.26 15.80
C GLY A 204 5.50 -15.29 15.19
N LYS A 205 6.69 -15.44 15.76
CA LYS A 205 7.67 -16.48 15.37
C LYS A 205 7.15 -17.88 15.65
N GLU A 206 6.57 -18.12 16.80
CA GLU A 206 5.97 -19.43 17.16
C GLU A 206 4.83 -19.79 16.19
N LEU A 207 3.96 -18.86 15.88
CA LEU A 207 2.87 -19.07 14.90
C LEU A 207 3.40 -19.31 13.48
N ARG A 208 4.42 -18.54 13.05
CA ARG A 208 5.11 -18.75 11.77
C ARG A 208 5.67 -20.17 11.70
N ASP A 209 6.41 -20.58 12.72
CA ASP A 209 7.06 -21.89 12.76
C ASP A 209 6.03 -23.03 12.69
N ARG A 210 4.90 -22.90 13.37
CA ARG A 210 3.80 -23.88 13.26
C ARG A 210 3.19 -23.97 11.88
N LEU A 211 2.94 -22.84 11.24
CA LEU A 211 2.34 -22.77 9.90
C LEU A 211 3.32 -23.17 8.78
N SER A 212 4.62 -22.98 8.99
CA SER A 212 5.65 -23.30 7.98
C SER A 212 5.76 -24.81 7.67
N HIS A 213 5.26 -25.68 8.54
CA HIS A 213 5.17 -27.12 8.30
C HIS A 213 4.05 -27.51 7.32
N GLU A 214 3.17 -26.58 6.96
CA GLU A 214 2.03 -26.84 6.07
C GLU A 214 2.43 -26.59 4.61
N ARG A 215 2.53 -27.64 3.80
CA ARG A 215 3.04 -27.60 2.41
C ARG A 215 2.35 -26.60 1.49
N ASN A 216 1.10 -26.26 1.80
CA ASN A 216 0.27 -25.38 0.95
C ASN A 216 0.11 -23.98 1.53
N ILE A 217 0.81 -23.64 2.61
CA ILE A 217 0.77 -22.34 3.24
C ILE A 217 2.17 -21.71 3.14
N LYS A 218 2.22 -20.50 2.62
CA LYS A 218 3.40 -19.64 2.67
C LYS A 218 3.20 -18.64 3.79
N VAL A 219 4.14 -18.57 4.72
CA VAL A 219 4.07 -17.64 5.84
C VAL A 219 5.11 -16.56 5.68
N LEU A 220 4.69 -15.32 5.89
CA LEU A 220 5.54 -14.13 5.90
C LEU A 220 5.27 -13.37 7.19
N MET A 221 6.24 -12.58 7.62
CA MET A 221 6.09 -11.68 8.77
C MET A 221 6.35 -10.25 8.31
N THR A 222 5.66 -9.27 8.92
CA THR A 222 5.93 -7.84 8.66
C THR A 222 7.27 -7.42 9.25
N ARG A 223 7.66 -7.99 10.39
CA ARG A 223 8.99 -7.84 11.02
C ARG A 223 9.44 -9.17 11.65
N GLU A 224 10.73 -9.41 11.60
CA GLU A 224 11.38 -10.60 12.19
C GLU A 224 12.33 -10.24 13.34
N ASP A 225 12.51 -8.98 13.60
CA ASP A 225 13.37 -8.40 14.64
C ASP A 225 12.66 -7.24 15.36
N ASP A 226 13.39 -6.51 16.23
CA ASP A 226 12.89 -5.35 16.97
C ASP A 226 12.90 -4.07 16.11
N THR A 227 12.27 -4.09 14.95
CA THR A 227 12.15 -2.96 14.03
C THR A 227 10.80 -2.29 14.15
N PHE A 228 10.77 -0.95 14.15
CA PHE A 228 9.54 -0.17 14.05
C PHE A 228 9.04 -0.14 12.61
N LEU A 229 7.74 -0.42 12.43
CA LEU A 229 7.03 -0.26 11.15
C LEU A 229 5.78 0.58 11.37
N ARG A 230 5.53 1.53 10.47
CA ARG A 230 4.29 2.30 10.46
C ARG A 230 3.09 1.40 10.12
N LEU A 231 1.91 1.78 10.61
CA LEU A 231 0.68 1.00 10.36
C LEU A 231 0.40 0.82 8.86
N ALA A 232 0.52 1.89 8.08
CA ALA A 232 0.34 1.82 6.63
C ALA A 232 1.39 0.93 5.93
N GLU A 233 2.62 0.88 6.44
CA GLU A 233 3.67 0.00 5.91
C GLU A 233 3.37 -1.47 6.15
N ARG A 234 2.82 -1.84 7.32
CA ARG A 234 2.37 -3.22 7.62
C ARG A 234 1.31 -3.67 6.62
N VAL A 235 0.31 -2.83 6.37
CA VAL A 235 -0.74 -3.07 5.36
C VAL A 235 -0.16 -3.15 3.95
N ARG A 236 0.78 -2.27 3.60
CA ARG A 236 1.47 -2.28 2.30
C ARG A 236 2.22 -3.60 2.08
N LEU A 237 2.94 -4.10 3.08
CA LEU A 237 3.65 -5.39 2.99
C LEU A 237 2.68 -6.55 2.72
N ALA A 238 1.54 -6.61 3.41
CA ALA A 238 0.52 -7.62 3.17
C ALA A 238 0.01 -7.60 1.72
N ARG A 239 -0.29 -6.42 1.19
CA ARG A 239 -0.76 -6.24 -0.19
C ARG A 239 0.33 -6.51 -1.23
N GLN A 240 1.57 -6.06 -0.98
CA GLN A 240 2.71 -6.28 -1.85
C GLN A 240 2.93 -7.78 -2.11
N HIS A 241 2.84 -8.58 -1.07
CA HIS A 241 3.04 -10.03 -1.14
C HIS A 241 1.76 -10.82 -1.46
N GLU A 242 0.67 -10.14 -1.83
CA GLU A 242 -0.63 -10.77 -2.14
C GLU A 242 -1.07 -11.75 -1.04
N ALA A 243 -0.99 -11.30 0.22
CA ALA A 243 -1.44 -12.10 1.34
C ALA A 243 -2.92 -12.47 1.20
N ASP A 244 -3.24 -13.73 1.42
CA ASP A 244 -4.62 -14.22 1.45
C ASP A 244 -5.28 -14.00 2.81
N LEU A 245 -4.43 -13.74 3.84
CA LEU A 245 -4.83 -13.48 5.21
C LEU A 245 -3.75 -12.65 5.91
N PHE A 246 -4.17 -11.63 6.65
CA PHE A 246 -3.33 -10.82 7.52
C PHE A 246 -3.76 -11.00 8.97
N ILE A 247 -2.81 -11.31 9.86
CA ILE A 247 -3.04 -11.52 11.29
C ILE A 247 -2.11 -10.60 12.08
N SER A 248 -2.65 -9.54 12.67
CA SER A 248 -1.93 -8.69 13.61
C SER A 248 -2.05 -9.25 15.03
N ILE A 249 -0.93 -9.31 15.73
CA ILE A 249 -0.82 -9.91 17.07
C ILE A 249 -0.48 -8.83 18.08
N HIS A 250 -1.28 -8.76 19.13
CA HIS A 250 -1.18 -7.78 20.21
C HIS A 250 -1.35 -8.43 21.59
N ALA A 251 -0.95 -7.72 22.64
CA ALA A 251 -1.12 -8.08 24.05
C ALA A 251 -1.22 -6.80 24.88
N ASP A 252 -2.21 -5.98 24.59
CA ASP A 252 -2.35 -4.63 25.10
C ASP A 252 -2.72 -4.56 26.60
N THR A 253 -2.86 -3.36 27.11
CA THR A 253 -3.39 -3.08 28.45
C THR A 253 -4.77 -2.44 28.37
N ILE A 254 -5.63 -2.75 29.32
CA ILE A 254 -6.94 -2.10 29.47
C ILE A 254 -7.09 -1.60 30.92
N ASN A 255 -7.90 -0.56 31.11
CA ASN A 255 -8.09 0.03 32.44
C ASN A 255 -8.79 -0.91 33.44
N GLN A 256 -9.42 -1.97 32.96
CA GLN A 256 -10.16 -2.95 33.75
C GLN A 256 -9.27 -4.17 33.98
N HIS A 257 -8.56 -4.23 35.09
CA HIS A 257 -7.58 -5.28 35.42
C HIS A 257 -8.18 -6.68 35.65
N ASP A 258 -9.48 -6.79 35.82
CA ASP A 258 -10.22 -8.04 35.95
C ASP A 258 -10.55 -8.71 34.61
N ILE A 259 -10.51 -7.94 33.51
CA ILE A 259 -10.70 -8.50 32.16
C ILE A 259 -9.44 -9.28 31.75
N ARG A 260 -9.66 -10.52 31.30
CA ARG A 260 -8.61 -11.42 30.86
C ARG A 260 -9.09 -12.35 29.77
N GLY A 261 -8.12 -12.85 28.96
CA GLY A 261 -8.38 -13.79 27.89
C GLY A 261 -8.25 -13.17 26.50
N ALA A 262 -8.20 -14.03 25.49
CA ALA A 262 -7.99 -13.62 24.11
C ALA A 262 -9.24 -12.93 23.51
N THR A 263 -8.99 -12.02 22.57
CA THR A 263 -10.02 -11.27 21.82
C THR A 263 -9.63 -11.20 20.36
N VAL A 264 -10.59 -11.26 19.45
CA VAL A 264 -10.37 -11.11 18.01
C VAL A 264 -11.12 -9.88 17.50
N TYR A 265 -10.40 -8.98 16.84
CA TYR A 265 -10.95 -7.76 16.27
C TYR A 265 -11.00 -7.81 14.76
N THR A 266 -12.08 -7.27 14.19
CA THR A 266 -12.21 -6.96 12.76
C THR A 266 -12.38 -5.46 12.56
N ILE A 267 -12.09 -4.97 11.35
CA ILE A 267 -12.26 -3.55 11.03
C ILE A 267 -13.74 -3.16 10.96
N SER A 268 -14.08 -1.98 11.48
CA SER A 268 -15.38 -1.35 11.29
C SER A 268 -15.29 0.15 11.57
N ASP A 269 -16.07 0.96 10.87
CA ASP A 269 -16.17 2.42 11.13
C ASP A 269 -16.80 2.71 12.50
N LYS A 270 -17.65 1.81 13.00
CA LYS A 270 -18.26 1.89 14.33
C LYS A 270 -17.63 0.85 15.24
N ALA A 271 -17.22 1.27 16.42
CA ALA A 271 -16.72 0.33 17.42
C ALA A 271 -17.86 -0.46 18.08
N SER A 272 -17.59 -1.74 18.42
CA SER A 272 -18.53 -2.61 19.14
C SER A 272 -18.89 -2.08 20.53
N ASP A 273 -17.93 -1.45 21.19
CA ASP A 273 -18.07 -0.90 22.54
C ASP A 273 -16.99 0.17 22.81
N ALA A 274 -17.06 0.81 24.00
CA ALA A 274 -16.13 1.87 24.37
C ALA A 274 -14.69 1.38 24.56
N VAL A 275 -14.48 0.13 25.00
CA VAL A 275 -13.14 -0.46 25.16
C VAL A 275 -12.51 -0.68 23.81
N ALA A 276 -13.23 -1.28 22.87
CA ALA A 276 -12.74 -1.51 21.49
C ALA A 276 -12.39 -0.18 20.79
N ARG A 277 -13.18 0.88 21.01
CA ARG A 277 -12.87 2.22 20.50
C ARG A 277 -11.57 2.75 21.07
N ALA A 278 -11.42 2.72 22.40
CA ALA A 278 -10.24 3.25 23.08
C ALA A 278 -8.97 2.49 22.68
N MET A 279 -9.05 1.19 22.46
CA MET A 279 -7.94 0.38 21.95
C MET A 279 -7.55 0.79 20.53
N ALA A 280 -8.52 0.86 19.61
CA ALA A 280 -8.23 1.28 18.24
C ALA A 280 -7.64 2.70 18.18
N GLU A 281 -8.12 3.63 18.99
CA GLU A 281 -7.56 4.98 19.09
C GLU A 281 -6.11 4.99 19.61
N ARG A 282 -5.76 4.09 20.53
CA ARG A 282 -4.40 3.96 21.07
C ARG A 282 -3.47 3.35 20.04
N GLU A 283 -3.87 2.22 19.45
CA GLU A 283 -3.10 1.56 18.40
C GLU A 283 -2.84 2.47 17.20
N ASN A 284 -3.85 3.24 16.79
CA ASN A 284 -3.73 4.19 15.68
C ASN A 284 -2.76 5.37 15.96
N LYS A 285 -2.37 5.59 17.23
CA LYS A 285 -1.39 6.63 17.60
C LYS A 285 0.05 6.15 17.52
N SER A 286 0.32 4.87 17.28
CA SER A 286 1.69 4.35 17.25
C SER A 286 2.58 5.08 16.23
N ASP A 287 2.04 5.49 15.08
CA ASP A 287 2.77 6.25 14.06
C ASP A 287 3.21 7.64 14.54
N SER A 288 2.54 8.23 15.53
CA SER A 288 2.93 9.53 16.10
C SER A 288 4.26 9.48 16.85
N LEU A 289 4.67 8.31 17.36
CA LEU A 289 5.96 8.09 18.00
C LEU A 289 7.14 8.27 17.02
N ALA A 290 6.90 8.05 15.73
CA ALA A 290 7.89 8.28 14.67
C ALA A 290 7.85 9.70 14.09
N GLY A 291 7.13 10.64 14.73
CA GLY A 291 6.99 12.01 14.24
C GLY A 291 6.10 12.14 12.99
N ALA A 292 5.33 11.12 12.67
CA ALA A 292 4.36 11.20 11.58
C ALA A 292 3.19 12.10 12.00
N LEU A 293 2.86 13.08 11.16
CA LEU A 293 1.64 13.87 11.34
C LEU A 293 0.42 12.98 11.04
N PRO A 294 -0.73 13.21 11.71
CA PRO A 294 -1.97 12.55 11.38
C PRO A 294 -2.26 12.71 9.88
N GLU A 295 -2.41 11.61 9.18
CA GLU A 295 -2.70 11.64 7.74
C GLU A 295 -4.18 11.92 7.53
N GLU A 296 -4.50 13.01 6.82
CA GLU A 296 -5.84 13.23 6.28
C GLU A 296 -6.13 12.14 5.24
N GLN A 297 -7.14 11.33 5.51
CA GLN A 297 -7.58 10.29 4.56
C GLN A 297 -8.31 10.98 3.40
N PRO A 298 -7.84 10.85 2.15
CA PRO A 298 -8.64 11.27 1.03
C PRO A 298 -9.85 10.35 0.88
N GLU A 299 -11.06 10.90 0.92
CA GLU A 299 -12.27 10.18 0.55
C GLU A 299 -12.17 9.77 -0.93
N VAL A 300 -11.93 8.50 -1.18
CA VAL A 300 -11.96 7.91 -2.52
C VAL A 300 -13.21 7.06 -2.62
N THR A 301 -14.23 7.61 -3.26
CA THR A 301 -15.46 6.89 -3.59
C THR A 301 -15.25 6.14 -4.90
N ASP A 302 -14.74 4.92 -4.82
CA ASP A 302 -14.69 3.97 -5.95
C ASP A 302 -15.60 2.79 -5.65
N ILE A 303 -16.66 2.61 -6.45
CA ILE A 303 -17.68 1.56 -6.27
C ILE A 303 -17.05 0.16 -6.32
N LEU A 304 -16.05 -0.07 -7.18
CA LEU A 304 -15.37 -1.37 -7.27
C LEU A 304 -14.54 -1.65 -6.02
N LEU A 305 -13.92 -0.61 -5.44
CA LEU A 305 -13.19 -0.72 -4.20
C LEU A 305 -14.12 -1.02 -3.02
N ASP A 306 -15.33 -0.44 -3.00
CA ASP A 306 -16.34 -0.70 -1.97
C ASP A 306 -16.85 -2.15 -2.01
N LEU A 307 -17.08 -2.71 -3.19
CA LEU A 307 -17.45 -4.12 -3.34
C LEU A 307 -16.34 -5.07 -2.85
N THR A 308 -15.09 -4.80 -3.21
CA THR A 308 -13.93 -5.57 -2.74
C THR A 308 -13.81 -5.50 -1.22
N ARG A 309 -14.00 -4.34 -0.62
CA ARG A 309 -13.99 -4.17 0.85
C ARG A 309 -15.06 -5.00 1.53
N ARG A 310 -16.29 -5.06 0.99
CA ARG A 310 -17.39 -5.86 1.55
C ARG A 310 -17.08 -7.35 1.53
N GLU A 311 -16.58 -7.86 0.42
CA GLU A 311 -16.16 -9.25 0.31
C GLU A 311 -15.03 -9.58 1.28
N THR A 312 -13.98 -8.77 1.30
CA THR A 312 -12.83 -8.89 2.20
C THR A 312 -13.27 -8.87 3.66
N HIS A 313 -14.17 -7.98 4.02
CA HIS A 313 -14.73 -7.90 5.37
C HIS A 313 -15.48 -9.19 5.76
N THR A 314 -16.29 -9.75 4.86
CA THR A 314 -16.98 -11.03 5.09
C THR A 314 -15.99 -12.17 5.36
N PHE A 315 -14.88 -12.22 4.65
CA PHE A 315 -13.82 -13.17 4.91
C PHE A 315 -13.12 -12.93 6.26
N SER A 316 -12.90 -11.68 6.65
CA SER A 316 -12.34 -11.32 7.96
C SER A 316 -13.23 -11.81 9.10
N LEU A 317 -14.55 -11.59 9.00
CA LEU A 317 -15.54 -12.09 9.96
C LEU A 317 -15.52 -13.62 10.04
N SER A 318 -15.54 -14.30 8.89
CA SER A 318 -15.50 -15.77 8.85
C SER A 318 -14.21 -16.34 9.46
N PHE A 319 -13.07 -15.66 9.31
CA PHE A 319 -11.84 -16.08 9.95
C PHE A 319 -11.86 -15.81 11.47
N ALA A 320 -12.34 -14.64 11.90
CA ALA A 320 -12.48 -14.33 13.32
C ALA A 320 -13.33 -15.37 14.08
N GLU A 321 -14.47 -15.78 13.49
CA GLU A 321 -15.32 -16.85 14.03
C GLU A 321 -14.57 -18.18 14.17
N LYS A 322 -13.74 -18.53 13.17
CA LYS A 322 -12.93 -19.77 13.23
C LYS A 322 -11.89 -19.73 14.33
N VAL A 323 -11.18 -18.59 14.48
CA VAL A 323 -10.20 -18.42 15.55
C VAL A 323 -10.88 -18.60 16.90
N ILE A 324 -12.01 -17.92 17.13
CA ILE A 324 -12.77 -18.01 18.38
C ILE A 324 -13.22 -19.46 18.64
N GLY A 325 -13.75 -20.15 17.62
CA GLY A 325 -14.16 -21.54 17.73
C GLY A 325 -13.02 -22.49 18.12
N GLU A 326 -11.82 -22.31 17.58
CA GLU A 326 -10.65 -23.11 17.93
C GLU A 326 -10.08 -22.76 19.31
N LEU A 327 -10.27 -21.52 19.79
CA LEU A 327 -9.81 -21.09 21.11
C LEU A 327 -10.79 -21.48 22.22
N GLN A 328 -12.09 -21.61 21.92
CA GLN A 328 -13.14 -21.88 22.91
C GLN A 328 -12.87 -23.17 23.68
N GLY A 329 -12.88 -23.08 25.00
CA GLY A 329 -12.58 -24.20 25.89
C GLY A 329 -11.09 -24.65 25.93
N GLN A 330 -10.21 -23.99 25.17
CA GLN A 330 -8.78 -24.28 25.13
C GLN A 330 -7.94 -23.21 25.85
N VAL A 331 -8.35 -21.97 25.73
CA VAL A 331 -7.78 -20.80 26.40
C VAL A 331 -8.91 -19.92 26.92
N ASN A 332 -8.59 -19.00 27.82
CA ASN A 332 -9.57 -18.03 28.26
C ASN A 332 -9.89 -17.06 27.12
N LEU A 333 -11.19 -16.80 26.93
CA LEU A 333 -11.70 -15.75 26.05
C LEU A 333 -12.43 -14.73 26.91
N ILE A 334 -12.39 -13.47 26.51
CA ILE A 334 -13.24 -12.44 27.17
C ILE A 334 -14.72 -12.68 26.85
N ASN A 335 -15.60 -12.01 27.62
CA ASN A 335 -17.00 -11.93 27.23
C ASN A 335 -17.10 -11.19 25.89
N ASN A 336 -17.88 -11.75 24.94
CA ASN A 336 -17.96 -11.27 23.56
C ASN A 336 -16.56 -11.18 22.89
N PRO A 337 -15.94 -12.34 22.62
CA PRO A 337 -14.57 -12.41 22.14
C PRO A 337 -14.38 -11.90 20.70
N HIS A 338 -15.45 -11.73 19.91
CA HIS A 338 -15.41 -11.00 18.65
C HIS A 338 -15.82 -9.54 18.89
N ARG A 339 -14.91 -8.64 18.58
CA ARG A 339 -15.14 -7.18 18.65
C ARG A 339 -14.74 -6.52 17.33
N PHE A 340 -15.09 -5.26 17.18
CA PHE A 340 -14.74 -4.50 15.97
C PHE A 340 -14.56 -3.02 16.30
N ALA A 341 -13.63 -2.37 15.60
CA ALA A 341 -13.36 -0.93 15.65
C ALA A 341 -12.50 -0.47 14.46
N GLY A 342 -12.21 0.82 14.39
CA GLY A 342 -11.47 1.46 13.30
C GLY A 342 -9.95 1.29 13.37
N PHE A 343 -9.45 0.07 13.47
CA PHE A 343 -8.01 -0.23 13.48
C PHE A 343 -7.39 0.05 12.10
N GLN A 344 -6.45 0.99 12.03
CA GLN A 344 -5.80 1.36 10.76
C GLN A 344 -4.98 0.22 10.17
N VAL A 345 -4.39 -0.64 11.00
CA VAL A 345 -3.62 -1.80 10.54
C VAL A 345 -4.48 -2.85 9.82
N LEU A 346 -5.81 -2.84 10.00
CA LEU A 346 -6.75 -3.77 9.35
C LEU A 346 -7.42 -3.21 8.09
N ARG A 347 -7.02 -2.04 7.60
CA ARG A 347 -7.70 -1.31 6.52
C ARG A 347 -7.38 -1.78 5.09
N ALA A 348 -6.65 -2.89 4.92
CA ALA A 348 -6.40 -3.44 3.58
C ALA A 348 -7.72 -3.73 2.85
N PRO A 349 -7.99 -3.13 1.67
CA PRO A 349 -9.27 -3.31 1.00
C PRO A 349 -9.42 -4.69 0.35
N ASP A 350 -8.32 -5.37 0.09
CA ASP A 350 -8.20 -6.59 -0.70
C ASP A 350 -7.56 -7.77 0.06
N VAL A 351 -7.24 -7.59 1.36
CA VAL A 351 -6.66 -8.63 2.21
C VAL A 351 -7.53 -8.84 3.45
N PRO A 352 -8.16 -10.02 3.62
CA PRO A 352 -8.85 -10.37 4.86
C PRO A 352 -7.93 -10.21 6.06
N SER A 353 -8.34 -9.46 7.09
CA SER A 353 -7.48 -9.01 8.17
C SER A 353 -8.18 -9.12 9.51
N VAL A 354 -7.45 -9.61 10.51
CA VAL A 354 -7.86 -9.61 11.92
C VAL A 354 -6.73 -9.13 12.82
N LEU A 355 -7.08 -8.57 13.99
CA LEU A 355 -6.16 -8.34 15.08
C LEU A 355 -6.54 -9.28 16.22
N ILE A 356 -5.57 -9.97 16.77
CA ILE A 356 -5.76 -10.92 17.88
C ILE A 356 -5.00 -10.41 19.09
N GLU A 357 -5.76 -10.03 20.14
CA GLU A 357 -5.21 -9.89 21.47
C GLU A 357 -5.03 -11.28 22.06
N ILE A 358 -3.79 -11.66 22.35
CA ILE A 358 -3.51 -12.97 22.93
C ILE A 358 -3.77 -13.03 24.45
N GLY A 359 -4.15 -11.92 25.05
CA GLY A 359 -4.47 -11.64 26.44
C GLY A 359 -4.07 -10.21 26.77
N TYR A 360 -4.24 -9.80 28.01
CA TYR A 360 -4.00 -8.41 28.42
C TYR A 360 -2.88 -8.29 29.47
N LEU A 361 -1.86 -7.47 29.17
CA LEU A 361 -0.73 -7.22 30.09
C LEU A 361 -1.12 -6.46 31.36
N SER A 362 -2.33 -5.87 31.38
CA SER A 362 -2.91 -5.29 32.60
C SER A 362 -3.39 -6.33 33.61
N ASN A 363 -3.55 -7.61 33.20
CA ASN A 363 -3.99 -8.69 34.08
C ASN A 363 -2.82 -9.61 34.44
N PRO A 364 -2.47 -9.81 35.73
CA PRO A 364 -1.30 -10.61 36.14
C PRO A 364 -1.36 -12.08 35.70
N GLU A 365 -2.58 -12.66 35.62
CA GLU A 365 -2.74 -14.05 35.18
C GLU A 365 -2.50 -14.19 33.68
N ASP A 366 -2.99 -13.23 32.86
CA ASP A 366 -2.71 -13.21 31.43
C ASP A 366 -1.24 -12.93 31.16
N GLU A 367 -0.61 -11.97 31.87
CA GLU A 367 0.82 -11.71 31.77
C GLU A 367 1.65 -12.98 32.01
N LYS A 368 1.33 -13.75 33.07
CA LYS A 368 1.98 -15.02 33.38
C LYS A 368 1.81 -16.04 32.27
N LEU A 369 0.59 -16.17 31.71
CA LEU A 369 0.29 -17.09 30.62
C LEU A 369 1.03 -16.70 29.34
N ILE A 370 0.93 -15.43 28.91
CA ILE A 370 1.54 -14.94 27.67
C ILE A 370 3.07 -15.03 27.75
N SER A 371 3.66 -14.85 28.93
CA SER A 371 5.10 -14.99 29.15
C SER A 371 5.58 -16.44 29.09
N ASN A 372 4.69 -17.43 29.25
CA ASN A 372 5.02 -18.85 29.22
C ASN A 372 5.10 -19.37 27.78
N PRO A 373 6.29 -19.86 27.31
CA PRO A 373 6.44 -20.38 25.94
C PRO A 373 5.52 -21.57 25.63
N GLU A 374 5.27 -22.47 26.57
CA GLU A 374 4.42 -23.64 26.33
C GLU A 374 2.95 -23.23 26.13
N TRP A 375 2.49 -22.23 26.86
CA TRP A 375 1.15 -21.67 26.65
C TRP A 375 1.05 -20.98 25.30
N ARG A 376 2.05 -20.17 24.90
CA ARG A 376 2.08 -19.52 23.58
C ARG A 376 2.07 -20.54 22.45
N LYS A 377 2.84 -21.64 22.56
CA LYS A 377 2.82 -22.73 21.57
C LYS A 377 1.42 -23.35 21.45
N LYS A 378 0.77 -23.64 22.60
CA LYS A 378 -0.62 -24.13 22.60
C LYS A 378 -1.57 -23.17 21.88
N LEU A 379 -1.47 -21.88 22.14
CA LEU A 379 -2.30 -20.86 21.48
C LEU A 379 -1.99 -20.78 19.98
N ALA A 380 -0.72 -20.80 19.59
CA ALA A 380 -0.28 -20.81 18.20
C ALA A 380 -0.80 -22.03 17.44
N ASP A 381 -0.82 -23.22 18.08
CA ASP A 381 -1.40 -24.44 17.51
C ASP A 381 -2.88 -24.26 17.16
N ARG A 382 -3.66 -23.64 18.05
CA ARG A 382 -5.10 -23.41 17.82
C ARG A 382 -5.34 -22.39 16.72
N ILE A 383 -4.59 -21.30 16.70
CA ILE A 383 -4.70 -20.31 15.60
C ILE A 383 -4.26 -20.94 14.28
N ALA A 384 -3.22 -21.77 14.27
CA ALA A 384 -2.80 -22.49 13.07
C ALA A 384 -3.88 -23.43 12.53
N LEU A 385 -4.66 -24.11 13.40
CA LEU A 385 -5.81 -24.91 12.98
C LEU A 385 -6.89 -24.04 12.31
N ALA A 386 -7.20 -22.88 12.88
CA ALA A 386 -8.14 -21.92 12.27
C ALA A 386 -7.66 -21.45 10.89
N VAL A 387 -6.36 -21.15 10.74
CA VAL A 387 -5.76 -20.76 9.45
C VAL A 387 -5.88 -21.90 8.44
N LYS A 388 -5.57 -23.14 8.80
CA LYS A 388 -5.69 -24.32 7.92
C LYS A 388 -7.13 -24.52 7.46
N ALA A 389 -8.09 -24.46 8.37
CA ALA A 389 -9.51 -24.60 8.06
C ALA A 389 -10.01 -23.46 7.14
N PHE A 390 -9.49 -22.24 7.31
CA PHE A 390 -9.82 -21.11 6.45
C PHE A 390 -9.21 -21.25 5.07
N ALA A 391 -7.92 -21.61 4.97
CA ALA A 391 -7.22 -21.82 3.70
C ALA A 391 -7.85 -22.93 2.85
N ALA A 392 -8.30 -24.03 3.48
CA ALA A 392 -8.99 -25.10 2.79
C ALA A 392 -10.32 -24.67 2.14
N ARG A 393 -11.04 -23.74 2.75
CA ARG A 393 -12.32 -23.23 2.26
C ARG A 393 -12.22 -22.25 1.09
N LYS A 394 -11.14 -21.46 1.04
CA LYS A 394 -10.90 -20.47 -0.01
C LYS A 394 -10.40 -21.10 -1.32
N ARG A 395 -10.07 -22.38 -1.31
CA ARG A 395 -9.77 -23.17 -2.52
C ARG A 395 -11.01 -24.01 -2.86
N PRO A 396 -11.74 -23.69 -3.97
CA PRO A 396 -12.74 -24.63 -4.47
C PRO A 396 -12.01 -25.94 -4.77
N SER A 397 -12.50 -27.03 -4.20
CA SER A 397 -12.05 -28.39 -4.49
C SER A 397 -12.30 -28.67 -5.99
N ASN A 398 -11.25 -28.59 -6.82
CA ASN A 398 -11.22 -29.25 -8.11
C ASN A 398 -11.07 -30.77 -7.87
N LEU A 399 -12.06 -31.37 -7.24
CA LEU A 399 -12.19 -32.83 -7.06
C LEU A 399 -13.66 -33.18 -7.30
N SER A 400 -14.06 -33.22 -8.57
CA SER A 400 -15.13 -34.10 -9.06
C SER A 400 -15.03 -34.20 -10.58
N GLY A 401 -14.26 -35.17 -11.01
CA GLY A 401 -14.08 -35.58 -12.39
C GLY A 401 -13.30 -36.87 -12.37
N GLY A 402 -13.94 -37.94 -11.89
CA GLY A 402 -13.59 -39.31 -12.11
C GLY A 402 -14.66 -39.94 -12.94
#